data_1379ddc8ab2f3df875a73fb5f3ad2bde
#
_entry.id   1379ddc8ab2f3df875a73fb5f3ad2bde
#
_cell.length_a   1.000
_cell.length_b   1.000
_cell.length_c   1.000
_cell.angle_alpha   90.00
_cell.angle_beta   90.00
_cell.angle_gamma   90.00
#
_symmetry.space_group_name_H-M   'P 1'
#
loop_
_entity.id
_entity.type
_entity.pdbx_description
1 polymer ?
#
loop_
_entity_poly.entity_id
_entity_poly.type
_entity_poly.pdbx_seq_one_letter_code
_entity_poly.pdbx_strand_id
1 'polypeptide(L)'
;MNGNKARKLDFIAQNIQAFDSVVTYGGYQSNMLFALSYLCFVEQKKLTYYTKPIPLRIKQNLVNEKSNLAFAMHCDVQIVEIPLLEWDEMVVRLHQESVSQSRVCFVPQGGRESWASEGLEKLAKEVQDYACMRNTDKPLDVFVSSGTGTTAYFLQSFLPRLRVFTVPCVGDEAYLREQFAVLGNSAPSPVILTTKKKYHFGKCYDEFWKMHQQMVRLGVEFELLYDMKALMAIGDNADKLHSDILYIHCGGTYGNDSMAQ
;
A
#
# COMPACT_ATOMS: atom_id res chain seq x y z
N MET A 1 6.19 7.96 -9.30
CA MET A 1 5.81 6.94 -8.29
C MET A 1 6.86 6.89 -7.19
N ASN A 2 6.46 6.64 -5.97
CA ASN A 2 7.38 6.48 -4.84
C ASN A 2 6.91 5.37 -3.88
N GLY A 3 7.78 5.01 -2.92
CA GLY A 3 7.50 4.01 -1.91
C GLY A 3 7.27 2.60 -2.46
N ASN A 4 6.62 1.77 -1.66
CA ASN A 4 6.40 0.35 -1.97
C ASN A 4 5.49 0.10 -3.19
N LYS A 5 4.69 1.09 -3.62
CA LYS A 5 3.82 0.95 -4.80
C LYS A 5 4.65 0.94 -6.08
N ALA A 6 5.72 1.73 -6.15
CA ALA A 6 6.65 1.69 -7.27
C ALA A 6 7.29 0.29 -7.40
N ARG A 7 7.67 -0.31 -6.26
CA ARG A 7 8.23 -1.68 -6.26
C ARG A 7 7.20 -2.72 -6.70
N LYS A 8 5.99 -2.66 -6.18
CA LYS A 8 4.93 -3.61 -6.58
C LYS A 8 4.54 -3.51 -8.05
N LEU A 9 4.58 -2.32 -8.62
CA LEU A 9 4.22 -2.10 -10.02
C LEU A 9 5.40 -2.25 -10.99
N ASP A 10 6.57 -2.68 -10.53
CA ASP A 10 7.77 -2.79 -11.34
C ASP A 10 7.56 -3.67 -12.60
N PHE A 11 7.01 -4.87 -12.41
CA PHE A 11 6.64 -5.75 -13.51
C PHE A 11 5.65 -5.09 -14.49
N ILE A 12 4.60 -4.47 -13.96
CA ILE A 12 3.60 -3.78 -14.80
C ILE A 12 4.26 -2.65 -15.59
N ALA A 13 5.11 -1.84 -14.95
CA ALA A 13 5.80 -0.72 -15.61
C ALA A 13 6.71 -1.19 -16.75
N GLN A 14 7.42 -2.31 -16.55
CA GLN A 14 8.29 -2.89 -17.60
C GLN A 14 7.50 -3.49 -18.78
N ASN A 15 6.28 -3.95 -18.54
CA ASN A 15 5.46 -4.63 -19.54
C ASN A 15 4.23 -3.80 -19.99
N ILE A 16 4.12 -2.55 -19.58
CA ILE A 16 2.92 -1.72 -19.79
C ILE A 16 2.56 -1.55 -21.27
N GLN A 17 3.55 -1.59 -22.16
CA GLN A 17 3.33 -1.45 -23.60
C GLN A 17 2.60 -2.65 -24.23
N ALA A 18 2.57 -3.80 -23.56
CA ALA A 18 1.79 -4.96 -23.99
C ALA A 18 0.26 -4.77 -23.82
N PHE A 19 -0.15 -3.76 -23.04
CA PHE A 19 -1.55 -3.51 -22.69
C PHE A 19 -2.08 -2.24 -23.37
N ASP A 20 -3.37 -2.23 -23.70
CA ASP A 20 -4.07 -1.04 -24.19
C ASP A 20 -4.62 -0.21 -23.05
N SER A 21 -5.00 -0.86 -21.96
CA SER A 21 -5.58 -0.21 -20.79
C SER A 21 -5.29 -0.96 -19.49
N VAL A 22 -5.46 -0.24 -18.40
CA VAL A 22 -5.34 -0.79 -17.04
C VAL A 22 -6.70 -0.68 -16.34
N VAL A 23 -7.08 -1.73 -15.64
CA VAL A 23 -8.31 -1.79 -14.84
C VAL A 23 -7.95 -2.16 -13.41
N THR A 24 -8.52 -1.46 -12.44
CA THR A 24 -8.29 -1.73 -11.02
C THR A 24 -9.47 -1.25 -10.16
N TYR A 25 -9.44 -1.59 -8.88
CA TYR A 25 -10.46 -1.17 -7.92
C TYR A 25 -9.87 -0.91 -6.53
N GLY A 26 -10.60 -0.12 -5.73
CA GLY A 26 -10.19 0.18 -4.36
C GLY A 26 -10.85 1.43 -3.77
N GLY A 27 -10.36 1.89 -2.63
CA GLY A 27 -10.83 3.15 -2.03
C GLY A 27 -10.29 4.37 -2.76
N TYR A 28 -11.05 5.45 -2.79
CA TYR A 28 -10.67 6.71 -3.43
C TYR A 28 -9.42 7.39 -2.80
N GLN A 29 -9.06 7.03 -1.57
CA GLN A 29 -7.84 7.49 -0.90
C GLN A 29 -6.61 6.59 -1.15
N SER A 30 -6.76 5.55 -1.98
CA SER A 30 -5.73 4.53 -2.17
C SER A 30 -4.44 5.10 -2.77
N ASN A 31 -3.30 4.78 -2.16
CA ASN A 31 -1.99 5.06 -2.74
C ASN A 31 -1.72 4.25 -4.03
N MET A 32 -2.48 3.18 -4.27
CA MET A 32 -2.43 2.45 -5.55
C MET A 32 -3.13 3.25 -6.67
N LEU A 33 -4.23 3.95 -6.36
CA LEU A 33 -4.87 4.87 -7.30
C LEU A 33 -3.86 5.92 -7.79
N PHE A 34 -3.18 6.60 -6.87
CA PHE A 34 -2.15 7.59 -7.22
C PHE A 34 -1.04 6.98 -8.09
N ALA A 35 -0.51 5.82 -7.69
CA ALA A 35 0.61 5.20 -8.39
C ALA A 35 0.25 4.75 -9.81
N LEU A 36 -0.92 4.14 -9.99
CA LEU A 36 -1.41 3.73 -11.32
C LEU A 36 -1.81 4.92 -12.18
N SER A 37 -2.42 5.96 -11.61
CA SER A 37 -2.72 7.21 -12.33
C SER A 37 -1.46 7.83 -12.91
N TYR A 38 -0.39 7.92 -12.10
CA TYR A 38 0.90 8.41 -12.57
C TYR A 38 1.49 7.53 -13.67
N LEU A 39 1.52 6.20 -13.47
CA LEU A 39 2.07 5.27 -14.45
C LEU A 39 1.32 5.36 -15.77
N CYS A 40 0.00 5.27 -15.74
CA CYS A 40 -0.82 5.30 -16.95
C CYS A 40 -0.74 6.65 -17.67
N PHE A 41 -0.67 7.77 -16.95
CA PHE A 41 -0.49 9.09 -17.52
C PHE A 41 0.82 9.22 -18.27
N VAL A 42 1.95 8.81 -17.66
CA VAL A 42 3.28 8.87 -18.29
C VAL A 42 3.36 7.95 -19.50
N GLU A 43 2.80 6.75 -19.40
CA GLU A 43 2.84 5.73 -20.46
C GLU A 43 1.68 5.85 -21.48
N GLN A 44 0.86 6.91 -21.37
CA GLN A 44 -0.28 7.20 -22.24
C GLN A 44 -1.28 6.03 -22.33
N LYS A 45 -1.55 5.36 -21.22
CA LYS A 45 -2.51 4.25 -21.10
C LYS A 45 -3.80 4.72 -20.44
N LYS A 46 -4.92 4.15 -20.88
CA LYS A 46 -6.21 4.37 -20.22
C LYS A 46 -6.24 3.65 -18.88
N LEU A 47 -6.74 4.33 -17.83
CA LEU A 47 -6.97 3.73 -16.52
C LEU A 47 -8.45 3.83 -16.17
N THR A 48 -9.08 2.68 -15.89
CA THR A 48 -10.41 2.61 -15.29
C THR A 48 -10.27 2.18 -13.83
N TYR A 49 -10.78 3.00 -12.92
CA TYR A 49 -10.71 2.78 -11.48
C TYR A 49 -12.11 2.66 -10.89
N TYR A 50 -12.45 1.49 -10.38
CA TYR A 50 -13.70 1.23 -9.69
C TYR A 50 -13.56 1.54 -8.20
N THR A 51 -14.51 2.29 -7.66
CA THR A 51 -14.52 2.66 -6.23
C THR A 51 -15.92 2.60 -5.64
N LYS A 52 -16.00 2.42 -4.32
CA LYS A 52 -17.24 2.61 -3.58
C LYS A 52 -17.68 4.06 -3.68
N PRO A 53 -18.97 4.39 -3.41
CA PRO A 53 -19.45 5.75 -3.53
C PRO A 53 -18.59 6.76 -2.78
N ILE A 54 -18.20 7.82 -3.46
CA ILE A 54 -17.36 8.88 -2.91
C ILE A 54 -18.28 9.88 -2.18
N PRO A 55 -18.00 10.21 -0.90
CA PRO A 55 -18.81 11.18 -0.16
C PRO A 55 -18.91 12.52 -0.88
N LEU A 56 -20.10 13.12 -0.88
CA LEU A 56 -20.36 14.43 -1.53
C LEU A 56 -19.39 15.52 -1.08
N ARG A 57 -19.07 15.57 0.21
CA ARG A 57 -18.07 16.50 0.77
C ARG A 57 -16.74 16.40 0.06
N ILE A 58 -16.25 15.18 -0.21
CA ILE A 58 -14.98 14.95 -0.91
C ILE A 58 -15.09 15.46 -2.35
N LYS A 59 -16.17 15.15 -3.06
CA LYS A 59 -16.38 15.61 -4.45
C LYS A 59 -16.42 17.14 -4.57
N GLN A 60 -17.02 17.82 -3.60
CA GLN A 60 -17.13 19.30 -3.59
C GLN A 60 -15.78 20.00 -3.36
N ASN A 61 -14.86 19.33 -2.66
CA ASN A 61 -13.55 19.90 -2.30
C ASN A 61 -12.40 19.51 -3.25
N LEU A 62 -12.65 18.62 -4.22
CA LEU A 62 -11.63 18.05 -5.11
C LEU A 62 -10.79 19.11 -5.86
N VAL A 63 -11.38 20.25 -6.20
CA VAL A 63 -10.69 21.31 -6.98
C VAL A 63 -9.56 21.96 -6.17
N ASN A 64 -9.67 21.97 -4.85
CA ASN A 64 -8.77 22.69 -3.94
C ASN A 64 -7.87 21.78 -3.10
N GLU A 65 -7.99 20.47 -3.23
CA GLU A 65 -7.29 19.50 -2.37
C GLU A 65 -6.18 18.75 -3.12
N LYS A 66 -5.01 18.66 -2.51
CA LYS A 66 -4.02 17.67 -2.89
C LYS A 66 -4.44 16.31 -2.31
N SER A 67 -5.12 15.51 -3.12
CA SER A 67 -5.55 14.16 -2.75
C SER A 67 -5.25 13.17 -3.87
N ASN A 68 -5.17 11.88 -3.52
CA ASN A 68 -4.96 10.82 -4.51
C ASN A 68 -6.06 10.82 -5.58
N LEU A 69 -7.30 11.13 -5.18
CA LEU A 69 -8.43 11.21 -6.10
C LEU A 69 -8.33 12.43 -7.02
N ALA A 70 -8.00 13.62 -6.50
CA ALA A 70 -7.82 14.82 -7.31
C ALA A 70 -6.68 14.63 -8.32
N PHE A 71 -5.57 14.01 -7.91
CA PHE A 71 -4.48 13.66 -8.82
C PHE A 71 -4.93 12.70 -9.92
N ALA A 72 -5.70 11.66 -9.58
CA ALA A 72 -6.23 10.72 -10.56
C ALA A 72 -7.11 11.41 -11.60
N MET A 73 -7.95 12.34 -11.18
CA MET A 73 -8.79 13.13 -12.11
C MET A 73 -7.94 14.04 -13.02
N HIS A 74 -6.84 14.61 -12.52
CA HIS A 74 -5.90 15.35 -13.36
C HIS A 74 -5.18 14.48 -14.40
N CYS A 75 -5.07 13.19 -14.14
CA CYS A 75 -4.52 12.20 -15.05
C CYS A 75 -5.57 11.55 -15.97
N ASP A 76 -6.75 12.13 -16.11
CA ASP A 76 -7.88 11.62 -16.92
C ASP A 76 -8.28 10.17 -16.61
N VAL A 77 -8.16 9.75 -15.34
CA VAL A 77 -8.60 8.42 -14.91
C VAL A 77 -10.11 8.33 -14.94
N GLN A 78 -10.63 7.29 -15.57
CA GLN A 78 -12.06 6.99 -15.55
C GLN A 78 -12.42 6.43 -14.17
N ILE A 79 -12.99 7.27 -13.30
CA ILE A 79 -13.51 6.86 -11.99
C ILE A 79 -14.94 6.36 -12.14
N VAL A 80 -15.18 5.10 -11.70
CA VAL A 80 -16.50 4.46 -11.74
C VAL A 80 -16.94 4.13 -10.31
N GLU A 81 -18.00 4.81 -9.86
CA GLU A 81 -18.58 4.53 -8.54
C GLU A 81 -19.55 3.36 -8.61
N ILE A 82 -19.38 2.41 -7.71
CA ILE A 82 -20.20 1.20 -7.62
C ILE A 82 -20.99 1.23 -6.30
N PRO A 83 -22.31 1.02 -6.34
CA PRO A 83 -23.13 0.89 -5.14
C PRO A 83 -22.58 -0.19 -4.20
N LEU A 84 -22.70 0.03 -2.87
CA LEU A 84 -22.16 -0.91 -1.87
C LEU A 84 -22.70 -2.33 -2.03
N LEU A 85 -23.97 -2.45 -2.44
CA LEU A 85 -24.62 -3.77 -2.63
C LEU A 85 -24.09 -4.53 -3.86
N GLU A 86 -23.54 -3.84 -4.84
CA GLU A 86 -23.01 -4.42 -6.08
C GLU A 86 -21.48 -4.60 -6.04
N TRP A 87 -20.85 -4.15 -4.96
CA TRP A 87 -19.39 -4.10 -4.88
C TRP A 87 -18.72 -5.47 -5.02
N ASP A 88 -19.20 -6.46 -4.27
CA ASP A 88 -18.56 -7.78 -4.25
C ASP A 88 -18.79 -8.52 -5.58
N GLU A 89 -19.98 -8.38 -6.18
CA GLU A 89 -20.28 -8.92 -7.49
C GLU A 89 -19.41 -8.29 -8.58
N MET A 90 -19.23 -6.97 -8.54
CA MET A 90 -18.35 -6.27 -9.46
C MET A 90 -16.90 -6.75 -9.33
N VAL A 91 -16.38 -6.94 -8.11
CA VAL A 91 -15.03 -7.46 -7.87
C VAL A 91 -14.86 -8.85 -8.48
N VAL A 92 -15.80 -9.76 -8.24
CA VAL A 92 -15.79 -11.11 -8.83
C VAL A 92 -15.78 -11.06 -10.36
N ARG A 93 -16.65 -10.23 -10.95
CA ARG A 93 -16.72 -10.04 -12.40
C ARG A 93 -15.40 -9.54 -12.99
N LEU A 94 -14.76 -8.53 -12.38
CA LEU A 94 -13.48 -8.02 -12.85
C LEU A 94 -12.38 -9.09 -12.85
N HIS A 95 -12.34 -9.94 -11.84
CA HIS A 95 -11.40 -11.07 -11.79
C HIS A 95 -11.67 -12.08 -12.90
N GLN A 96 -12.93 -12.39 -13.19
CA GLN A 96 -13.31 -13.32 -14.26
C GLN A 96 -12.98 -12.73 -15.66
N GLU A 97 -13.32 -11.48 -15.90
CA GLU A 97 -13.04 -10.80 -17.17
C GLU A 97 -11.54 -10.67 -17.45
N SER A 98 -10.72 -10.49 -16.42
CA SER A 98 -9.27 -10.35 -16.55
C SER A 98 -8.60 -11.57 -17.20
N VAL A 99 -9.15 -12.75 -17.03
CA VAL A 99 -8.64 -13.99 -17.61
C VAL A 99 -8.82 -14.04 -19.14
N SER A 100 -9.85 -13.38 -19.64
CA SER A 100 -10.21 -13.41 -21.07
C SER A 100 -9.68 -12.24 -21.91
N GLN A 101 -9.24 -11.16 -21.24
CA GLN A 101 -8.84 -9.90 -21.91
C GLN A 101 -7.32 -9.70 -21.91
N SER A 102 -6.62 -10.35 -22.81
CA SER A 102 -5.15 -10.35 -22.86
C SER A 102 -4.49 -8.96 -23.03
N ARG A 103 -5.23 -7.97 -23.55
CA ARG A 103 -4.72 -6.60 -23.73
C ARG A 103 -5.14 -5.62 -22.64
N VAL A 104 -5.84 -6.10 -21.61
CA VAL A 104 -6.21 -5.33 -20.43
C VAL A 104 -5.37 -5.78 -19.23
N CYS A 105 -4.60 -4.85 -18.67
CA CYS A 105 -3.86 -5.12 -17.44
C CYS A 105 -4.79 -4.96 -16.23
N PHE A 106 -5.21 -6.06 -15.62
CA PHE A 106 -5.96 -6.02 -14.40
C PHE A 106 -5.02 -5.99 -13.18
N VAL A 107 -5.22 -5.00 -12.31
CA VAL A 107 -4.46 -4.83 -11.07
C VAL A 107 -5.43 -4.95 -9.90
N PRO A 108 -5.45 -6.04 -9.14
CA PRO A 108 -6.33 -6.18 -7.99
C PRO A 108 -5.97 -5.20 -6.88
N GLN A 109 -6.88 -4.99 -5.95
CA GLN A 109 -6.70 -4.05 -4.85
C GLN A 109 -5.34 -4.21 -4.16
N GLY A 110 -4.61 -3.10 -4.08
CA GLY A 110 -3.28 -3.07 -3.45
C GLY A 110 -2.17 -3.78 -4.23
N GLY A 111 -2.42 -4.23 -5.48
CA GLY A 111 -1.46 -5.01 -6.28
C GLY A 111 -1.16 -6.36 -5.65
N ARG A 112 -2.19 -7.07 -5.17
CA ARG A 112 -2.07 -8.36 -4.50
C ARG A 112 -2.04 -9.49 -5.53
N GLU A 113 -0.89 -9.62 -6.19
CA GLU A 113 -0.64 -10.61 -7.22
C GLU A 113 0.82 -11.11 -7.19
N SER A 114 1.04 -12.26 -7.80
CA SER A 114 2.36 -12.91 -7.85
C SER A 114 3.41 -12.05 -8.57
N TRP A 115 3.04 -11.33 -9.62
CA TRP A 115 3.97 -10.45 -10.34
C TRP A 115 4.55 -9.32 -9.47
N ALA A 116 3.91 -8.96 -8.36
CA ALA A 116 4.47 -7.99 -7.42
C ALA A 116 5.76 -8.48 -6.75
N SER A 117 6.01 -9.80 -6.78
CA SER A 117 7.22 -10.41 -6.21
C SER A 117 8.50 -9.88 -6.86
N GLU A 118 8.52 -9.61 -8.17
CA GLU A 118 9.73 -9.21 -8.88
C GLU A 118 10.35 -7.91 -8.33
N GLY A 119 9.56 -6.87 -8.19
CA GLY A 119 10.06 -5.61 -7.63
C GLY A 119 10.25 -5.64 -6.11
N LEU A 120 9.56 -6.55 -5.40
CA LEU A 120 9.74 -6.75 -3.97
C LEU A 120 10.96 -7.62 -3.66
N GLU A 121 11.38 -8.51 -4.56
CA GLU A 121 12.66 -9.22 -4.48
C GLU A 121 13.84 -8.24 -4.59
N LYS A 122 13.77 -7.26 -5.52
CA LYS A 122 14.76 -6.18 -5.62
C LYS A 122 14.85 -5.38 -4.30
N LEU A 123 13.70 -5.04 -3.71
CA LEU A 123 13.66 -4.37 -2.42
C LEU A 123 14.26 -5.24 -1.31
N ALA A 124 13.95 -6.53 -1.28
CA ALA A 124 14.52 -7.46 -0.30
C ALA A 124 16.04 -7.54 -0.42
N LYS A 125 16.58 -7.55 -1.64
CA LYS A 125 18.03 -7.49 -1.88
C LYS A 125 18.65 -6.22 -1.31
N GLU A 126 18.03 -5.04 -1.55
CA GLU A 126 18.49 -3.77 -0.95
C GLU A 126 18.49 -3.82 0.59
N VAL A 127 17.48 -4.46 1.19
CA VAL A 127 17.41 -4.68 2.64
C VAL A 127 18.54 -5.60 3.12
N GLN A 128 18.84 -6.68 2.39
CA GLN A 128 19.95 -7.59 2.71
C GLN A 128 21.30 -6.87 2.60
N ASP A 129 21.51 -6.12 1.53
CA ASP A 129 22.73 -5.34 1.32
C ASP A 129 22.92 -4.32 2.46
N TYR A 130 21.85 -3.60 2.84
CA TYR A 130 21.88 -2.72 4.00
C TYR A 130 22.23 -3.47 5.29
N ALA A 131 21.59 -4.60 5.55
CA ALA A 131 21.85 -5.41 6.75
C ALA A 131 23.32 -5.87 6.81
N CYS A 132 23.91 -6.24 5.67
CA CYS A 132 25.33 -6.64 5.57
C CYS A 132 26.30 -5.45 5.75
N MET A 133 25.91 -4.25 5.29
CA MET A 133 26.74 -3.04 5.41
C MET A 133 26.76 -2.47 6.84
N ARG A 134 25.82 -2.85 7.69
CA ARG A 134 25.80 -2.43 9.10
C ARG A 134 27.03 -2.97 9.82
N ASN A 135 27.83 -2.06 10.36
CA ASN A 135 29.02 -2.42 11.15
C ASN A 135 28.61 -2.70 12.61
N THR A 136 27.68 -3.67 12.81
CA THR A 136 27.18 -4.05 14.14
C THR A 136 26.58 -5.46 14.11
N ASP A 137 26.78 -6.22 15.17
CA ASP A 137 26.18 -7.54 15.38
C ASP A 137 24.74 -7.46 15.95
N LYS A 138 24.22 -6.26 16.18
CA LYS A 138 22.85 -6.12 16.67
C LYS A 138 21.84 -6.65 15.67
N PRO A 139 20.87 -7.47 16.10
CA PRO A 139 19.83 -7.98 15.22
C PRO A 139 18.98 -6.84 14.66
N LEU A 140 18.55 -7.00 13.41
CA LEU A 140 17.73 -6.05 12.68
C LEU A 140 16.35 -6.63 12.45
N ASP A 141 15.31 -5.86 12.80
CA ASP A 141 13.93 -6.13 12.40
C ASP A 141 13.55 -5.26 11.21
N VAL A 142 12.75 -5.80 10.31
CA VAL A 142 12.18 -5.05 9.19
C VAL A 142 10.71 -4.78 9.49
N PHE A 143 10.26 -3.55 9.37
CA PHE A 143 8.87 -3.17 9.62
C PHE A 143 8.24 -2.51 8.40
N VAL A 144 7.01 -2.92 8.04
CA VAL A 144 6.25 -2.32 6.95
C VAL A 144 4.77 -2.29 7.28
N SER A 145 4.09 -1.18 7.00
CA SER A 145 2.63 -1.06 7.15
C SER A 145 1.88 -1.89 6.10
N SER A 146 0.72 -2.47 6.45
CA SER A 146 -0.06 -3.32 5.55
C SER A 146 -1.50 -2.85 5.35
N GLY A 147 -1.87 -2.66 4.07
CA GLY A 147 -3.28 -2.70 3.65
C GLY A 147 -3.65 -4.14 3.28
N THR A 148 -3.23 -4.60 2.10
CA THR A 148 -3.39 -5.99 1.63
C THR A 148 -2.22 -6.91 2.00
N GLY A 149 -1.22 -6.44 2.71
CA GLY A 149 -0.10 -7.24 3.18
C GLY A 149 0.91 -7.70 2.13
N THR A 150 0.70 -7.45 0.85
CA THR A 150 1.53 -7.96 -0.26
C THR A 150 3.02 -7.66 -0.06
N THR A 151 3.37 -6.45 0.38
CA THR A 151 4.78 -6.07 0.61
C THR A 151 5.39 -6.87 1.76
N ALA A 152 4.69 -6.97 2.89
CA ALA A 152 5.17 -7.72 4.05
C ALA A 152 5.37 -9.19 3.71
N TYR A 153 4.39 -9.79 3.02
CA TYR A 153 4.43 -11.20 2.61
C TYR A 153 5.68 -11.51 1.77
N PHE A 154 5.87 -10.79 0.66
CA PHE A 154 7.02 -11.07 -0.21
C PHE A 154 8.35 -10.69 0.43
N LEU A 155 8.41 -9.61 1.21
CA LEU A 155 9.63 -9.30 1.95
C LEU A 155 10.01 -10.45 2.89
N GLN A 156 9.07 -11.01 3.66
CA GLN A 156 9.38 -12.14 4.53
C GLN A 156 9.81 -13.39 3.74
N SER A 157 9.18 -13.64 2.60
CA SER A 157 9.53 -14.77 1.73
C SER A 157 10.99 -14.67 1.22
N PHE A 158 11.45 -13.47 0.88
CA PHE A 158 12.80 -13.22 0.37
C PHE A 158 13.84 -12.93 1.48
N LEU A 159 13.39 -12.69 2.72
CA LEU A 159 14.23 -12.37 3.88
C LEU A 159 14.10 -13.44 4.98
N PRO A 160 14.42 -14.73 4.71
CA PRO A 160 14.15 -15.82 5.68
C PRO A 160 14.99 -15.70 6.96
N ARG A 161 16.07 -14.92 6.95
CA ARG A 161 16.96 -14.70 8.09
C ARG A 161 16.63 -13.45 8.91
N LEU A 162 15.77 -12.59 8.41
CA LEU A 162 15.29 -11.39 9.10
C LEU A 162 13.83 -11.57 9.51
N ARG A 163 13.44 -10.96 10.60
CA ARG A 163 12.03 -10.92 11.00
C ARG A 163 11.36 -9.73 10.31
N VAL A 164 10.30 -9.99 9.56
CA VAL A 164 9.47 -8.94 8.98
C VAL A 164 8.22 -8.77 9.82
N PHE A 165 8.05 -7.58 10.38
CA PHE A 165 6.89 -7.19 11.15
C PHE A 165 5.95 -6.32 10.33
N THR A 166 4.67 -6.43 10.64
CA THR A 166 3.65 -5.62 10.00
C THR A 166 2.47 -5.34 10.95
N VAL A 167 1.65 -4.35 10.58
CA VAL A 167 0.39 -4.04 11.26
C VAL A 167 -0.73 -3.92 10.24
N PRO A 168 -1.92 -4.51 10.48
CA PRO A 168 -3.08 -4.34 9.59
C PRO A 168 -3.61 -2.90 9.72
N CYS A 169 -3.43 -2.08 8.68
CA CYS A 169 -4.00 -0.73 8.62
C CYS A 169 -5.44 -0.76 8.11
N VAL A 170 -5.77 -1.76 7.28
CA VAL A 170 -7.12 -2.07 6.81
C VAL A 170 -7.55 -3.40 7.41
N GLY A 171 -8.77 -3.50 7.90
CA GLY A 171 -9.25 -4.71 8.56
C GLY A 171 -8.55 -4.97 9.90
N ASP A 172 -8.40 -6.24 10.23
CA ASP A 172 -7.76 -6.76 11.42
C ASP A 172 -6.70 -7.83 11.10
N GLU A 173 -6.20 -8.51 12.12
CA GLU A 173 -5.23 -9.60 11.95
C GLU A 173 -5.78 -10.76 11.13
N ALA A 174 -7.04 -11.16 11.35
CA ALA A 174 -7.68 -12.26 10.62
C ALA A 174 -7.76 -11.93 9.13
N TYR A 175 -8.26 -10.74 8.80
CA TYR A 175 -8.25 -10.22 7.42
C TYR A 175 -6.85 -10.28 6.79
N LEU A 176 -5.82 -9.83 7.50
CA LEU A 176 -4.47 -9.78 6.93
C LEU A 176 -3.91 -11.20 6.70
N ARG A 177 -4.21 -12.16 7.57
CA ARG A 177 -3.85 -13.57 7.38
C ARG A 177 -4.54 -14.18 6.15
N GLU A 178 -5.81 -13.86 5.93
CA GLU A 178 -6.52 -14.27 4.70
C GLU A 178 -5.85 -13.68 3.45
N GLN A 179 -5.41 -12.41 3.52
CA GLN A 179 -4.70 -11.79 2.41
C GLN A 179 -3.36 -12.49 2.12
N PHE A 180 -2.64 -12.94 3.14
CA PHE A 180 -1.41 -13.73 2.96
C PHE A 180 -1.72 -15.08 2.33
N ALA A 181 -2.78 -15.78 2.76
CA ALA A 181 -3.17 -17.07 2.21
C ALA A 181 -3.48 -17.02 0.71
N VAL A 182 -4.02 -15.91 0.21
CA VAL A 182 -4.24 -15.70 -1.24
C VAL A 182 -2.93 -15.60 -2.01
N LEU A 183 -1.88 -15.05 -1.42
CA LEU A 183 -0.56 -14.92 -2.07
C LEU A 183 0.24 -16.23 -2.06
N GLY A 184 -0.07 -17.13 -1.15
CA GLY A 184 0.57 -18.44 -1.01
C GLY A 184 0.69 -18.88 0.45
N ASN A 185 1.20 -20.09 0.64
CA ASN A 185 1.43 -20.69 1.96
C ASN A 185 2.94 -20.79 2.26
N SER A 186 3.76 -19.86 1.79
CA SER A 186 5.18 -19.86 2.09
C SER A 186 5.44 -19.58 3.58
N ALA A 187 6.24 -20.39 4.20
CA ALA A 187 6.82 -20.13 5.52
C ALA A 187 8.24 -19.56 5.34
N PRO A 188 8.68 -18.62 6.18
CA PRO A 188 7.96 -17.99 7.29
C PRO A 188 6.98 -16.91 6.84
N SER A 189 5.92 -16.70 7.65
CA SER A 189 4.99 -15.59 7.47
C SER A 189 5.45 -14.35 8.24
N PRO A 190 5.10 -13.12 7.80
CA PRO A 190 5.37 -11.92 8.57
C PRO A 190 4.71 -11.97 9.95
N VAL A 191 5.38 -11.38 10.95
CA VAL A 191 4.82 -11.24 12.29
C VAL A 191 3.84 -10.08 12.31
N ILE A 192 2.58 -10.37 12.60
CA ILE A 192 1.54 -9.34 12.68
C ILE A 192 1.51 -8.76 14.11
N LEU A 193 1.72 -7.47 14.22
CA LEU A 193 1.54 -6.72 15.46
C LEU A 193 0.21 -5.96 15.44
N THR A 194 -0.35 -5.75 16.62
CA THR A 194 -1.56 -4.96 16.83
C THR A 194 -1.25 -3.76 17.71
N THR A 195 -2.06 -2.72 17.60
CA THR A 195 -1.99 -1.56 18.48
C THR A 195 -2.85 -1.77 19.73
N LYS A 196 -2.44 -1.22 20.87
CA LYS A 196 -3.23 -1.24 22.14
C LYS A 196 -4.59 -0.57 21.96
N LYS A 197 -4.64 0.51 21.19
CA LYS A 197 -5.87 1.23 20.85
C LYS A 197 -6.35 0.81 19.45
N LYS A 198 -7.65 0.66 19.28
CA LYS A 198 -8.25 0.40 17.96
C LYS A 198 -8.26 1.68 17.12
N TYR A 199 -7.68 1.63 15.94
CA TYR A 199 -7.67 2.70 14.94
C TYR A 199 -8.45 2.29 13.70
N HIS A 200 -9.35 3.16 13.25
CA HIS A 200 -10.15 2.94 12.04
C HIS A 200 -9.43 3.56 10.84
N PHE A 201 -9.36 2.82 9.74
CA PHE A 201 -8.77 3.30 8.50
C PHE A 201 -9.49 4.57 7.99
N GLY A 202 -8.73 5.51 7.46
CA GLY A 202 -9.26 6.76 6.93
C GLY A 202 -9.59 7.82 7.99
N LYS A 203 -9.38 7.53 9.27
CA LYS A 203 -9.56 8.50 10.36
C LYS A 203 -8.21 8.97 10.88
N CYS A 204 -7.98 10.28 10.82
CA CYS A 204 -6.84 10.90 11.47
C CYS A 204 -7.14 11.14 12.95
N TYR A 205 -6.27 10.69 13.83
CA TYR A 205 -6.36 10.84 15.29
C TYR A 205 -5.36 11.90 15.76
N ASP A 206 -5.63 12.59 16.87
CA ASP A 206 -4.73 13.61 17.40
C ASP A 206 -3.31 13.07 17.66
N GLU A 207 -3.19 11.83 18.15
CA GLU A 207 -1.90 11.19 18.34
C GLU A 207 -1.17 10.89 17.03
N PHE A 208 -1.88 10.60 15.93
CA PHE A 208 -1.28 10.45 14.62
C PHE A 208 -0.71 11.78 14.12
N TRP A 209 -1.47 12.85 14.29
CA TRP A 209 -1.04 14.17 13.91
C TRP A 209 0.20 14.64 14.70
N LYS A 210 0.19 14.41 16.02
CA LYS A 210 1.34 14.72 16.88
C LYS A 210 2.59 13.93 16.47
N MET A 211 2.44 12.62 16.21
CA MET A 211 3.53 11.76 15.76
C MET A 211 4.05 12.21 14.40
N HIS A 212 3.16 12.49 13.45
CA HIS A 212 3.53 13.00 12.13
C HIS A 212 4.36 14.28 12.23
N GLN A 213 3.92 15.26 13.03
CA GLN A 213 4.67 16.49 13.25
C GLN A 213 6.06 16.25 13.86
N GLN A 214 6.18 15.28 14.77
CA GLN A 214 7.48 14.91 15.34
C GLN A 214 8.41 14.32 14.27
N MET A 215 7.91 13.43 13.41
CA MET A 215 8.69 12.83 12.34
C MET A 215 9.12 13.88 11.30
N VAL A 216 8.24 14.81 10.94
CA VAL A 216 8.58 15.95 10.05
C VAL A 216 9.72 16.80 10.65
N ARG A 217 9.70 17.07 11.96
CA ARG A 217 10.79 17.78 12.65
C ARG A 217 12.13 17.03 12.62
N LEU A 218 12.05 15.69 12.54
CA LEU A 218 13.23 14.82 12.39
C LEU A 218 13.66 14.68 10.91
N GLY A 219 13.00 15.37 9.98
CA GLY A 219 13.34 15.38 8.56
C GLY A 219 12.70 14.26 7.74
N VAL A 220 11.74 13.51 8.29
CA VAL A 220 11.05 12.43 7.58
C VAL A 220 9.55 12.67 7.61
N GLU A 221 8.95 12.86 6.44
CA GLU A 221 7.50 12.94 6.29
C GLU A 221 6.91 11.55 6.04
N PHE A 222 6.02 11.11 6.93
CA PHE A 222 5.28 9.88 6.82
C PHE A 222 3.83 10.11 6.39
N GLU A 223 3.23 9.10 5.82
CA GLU A 223 1.85 9.10 5.36
C GLU A 223 0.88 8.85 6.53
N LEU A 224 -0.22 9.60 6.58
CA LEU A 224 -1.15 9.59 7.73
C LEU A 224 -2.07 8.37 7.79
N LEU A 225 -2.36 7.69 6.66
CA LEU A 225 -3.32 6.58 6.62
C LEU A 225 -2.73 5.25 7.10
N TYR A 226 -1.44 5.00 6.83
CA TYR A 226 -0.78 3.72 7.09
C TYR A 226 0.36 3.85 8.10
N ASP A 227 1.26 4.81 7.86
CA ASP A 227 2.52 4.85 8.59
C ASP A 227 2.33 5.26 10.05
N MET A 228 1.38 6.15 10.35
CA MET A 228 1.12 6.54 11.75
C MET A 228 0.66 5.36 12.60
N LYS A 229 -0.25 4.52 12.10
CA LYS A 229 -0.65 3.30 12.82
C LYS A 229 0.51 2.34 12.98
N ALA A 230 1.40 2.26 12.00
CA ALA A 230 2.60 1.41 12.08
C ALA A 230 3.56 1.90 13.16
N LEU A 231 3.82 3.20 13.24
CA LEU A 231 4.66 3.78 14.30
C LEU A 231 4.06 3.58 15.69
N MET A 232 2.72 3.69 15.84
CA MET A 232 2.05 3.34 17.08
C MET A 232 2.24 1.85 17.44
N ALA A 233 2.12 0.95 16.46
CA ALA A 233 2.32 -0.48 16.68
C ALA A 233 3.75 -0.80 17.11
N ILE A 234 4.76 -0.13 16.55
CA ILE A 234 6.16 -0.25 17.00
C ILE A 234 6.29 0.17 18.46
N GLY A 235 5.77 1.34 18.82
CA GLY A 235 5.82 1.82 20.21
C GLY A 235 5.09 0.90 21.19
N ASP A 236 3.90 0.42 20.82
CA ASP A 236 3.07 -0.45 21.65
C ASP A 236 3.68 -1.85 21.90
N ASN A 237 4.60 -2.30 21.04
CA ASN A 237 5.21 -3.63 21.07
C ASN A 237 6.75 -3.56 21.09
N ALA A 238 7.31 -2.49 21.66
CA ALA A 238 8.77 -2.31 21.71
C ALA A 238 9.51 -3.45 22.42
N ASP A 239 8.83 -4.14 23.33
CA ASP A 239 9.34 -5.33 24.06
C ASP A 239 9.51 -6.57 23.17
N LYS A 240 8.82 -6.63 22.03
CA LYS A 240 8.87 -7.75 21.06
C LYS A 240 9.88 -7.52 19.94
N LEU A 241 10.31 -6.28 19.77
CA LEU A 241 11.19 -5.86 18.68
C LEU A 241 12.65 -5.79 19.16
N HIS A 242 13.56 -5.96 18.22
CA HIS A 242 14.96 -5.62 18.46
C HIS A 242 15.14 -4.10 18.54
N SER A 243 16.28 -3.64 19.07
CA SER A 243 16.56 -2.20 19.19
C SER A 243 16.70 -1.51 17.84
N ASP A 244 17.16 -2.24 16.82
CA ASP A 244 17.36 -1.70 15.47
C ASP A 244 16.22 -2.16 14.55
N ILE A 245 15.50 -1.18 14.00
CA ILE A 245 14.35 -1.41 13.13
C ILE A 245 14.60 -0.69 11.81
N LEU A 246 14.56 -1.42 10.70
CA LEU A 246 14.49 -0.86 9.36
C LEU A 246 13.02 -0.69 8.97
N TYR A 247 12.54 0.53 8.94
CA TYR A 247 11.18 0.83 8.50
C TYR A 247 11.13 1.01 6.98
N ILE A 248 10.30 0.23 6.31
CA ILE A 248 10.06 0.37 4.87
C ILE A 248 9.01 1.46 4.66
N HIS A 249 9.46 2.64 4.29
CA HIS A 249 8.60 3.79 4.01
C HIS A 249 7.72 3.53 2.78
N CYS A 250 6.42 3.52 2.97
CA CYS A 250 5.46 3.16 1.92
C CYS A 250 5.17 4.29 0.92
N GLY A 251 5.72 5.49 1.12
CA GLY A 251 5.39 6.69 0.32
C GLY A 251 3.96 7.15 0.61
N GLY A 252 3.31 7.79 -0.36
CA GLY A 252 1.91 8.17 -0.23
C GLY A 252 1.65 9.50 0.48
N THR A 253 2.69 10.28 0.76
CA THR A 253 2.59 11.57 1.48
C THR A 253 1.80 12.63 0.73
N TYR A 254 1.61 12.48 -0.59
CA TYR A 254 0.82 13.40 -1.41
C TYR A 254 -0.62 13.61 -0.90
N GLY A 255 -1.21 12.57 -0.30
CA GLY A 255 -2.56 12.61 0.25
C GLY A 255 -2.69 13.22 1.66
N ASN A 256 -1.58 13.58 2.31
CA ASN A 256 -1.58 14.07 3.70
C ASN A 256 -2.40 15.34 3.88
N ASP A 257 -2.35 16.28 2.91
CA ASP A 257 -3.10 17.55 2.97
C ASP A 257 -4.62 17.31 3.06
N SER A 258 -5.13 16.27 2.39
CA SER A 258 -6.56 15.91 2.43
C SER A 258 -7.00 15.24 3.73
N MET A 259 -6.06 14.81 4.57
CA MET A 259 -6.32 14.18 5.86
C MET A 259 -6.25 15.17 7.04
N ALA A 260 -5.72 16.36 6.79
CA ALA A 260 -5.50 17.40 7.81
C ALA A 260 -6.75 18.24 8.14
N GLN A 261 -7.92 17.92 7.54
CA GLN A 261 -9.18 18.69 7.66
C GLN A 261 -10.19 18.06 8.58
#